data_93df9c675a9a767d3223c79cf784a1ae
#
_entry.id   93df9c675a9a767d3223c79cf784a1ae
#
_cell.length_a   1.000
_cell.length_b   1.000
_cell.length_c   1.000
_cell.angle_alpha   90.00
_cell.angle_beta   90.00
_cell.angle_gamma   90.00
#
_symmetry.space_group_name_H-M   'P 1'
#
loop_
_entity.id
_entity.type
_entity.pdbx_description
1 polymer ?
#
loop_
_entity_poly.entity_id
_entity_poly.type
_entity_poly.pdbx_seq_one_letter_code
_entity_poly.pdbx_strand_id
1 'polypeptide(L)'
;MKRQLALPFLLAALSLPALADSYSLPKNVAFEEECTSCHIAYPPQMLDARSWQHMMNGLANHFGTDASIDDRRRTAIADFLARNSGGRKTGRTVDAKGNPLLRITETARFERKHRDVTAATWKRASIKSPANCAACHAQAAAGDYSERSISIPK
;
A
#
# COMPACT_ATOMS: atom_id res chain seq x y z
N MET A 1 50.65 6.52 45.23
CA MET A 1 49.19 6.26 45.07
C MET A 1 48.71 6.95 43.79
N LYS A 2 48.52 6.20 42.70
CA LYS A 2 48.06 6.74 41.39
C LYS A 2 46.52 6.54 41.31
N ARG A 3 45.77 7.64 41.38
CA ARG A 3 44.33 7.66 41.19
C ARG A 3 44.05 7.54 39.68
N GLN A 4 43.51 6.41 39.24
CA GLN A 4 42.96 6.25 37.90
C GLN A 4 41.57 6.89 37.88
N LEU A 5 41.40 7.95 37.08
CA LEU A 5 40.14 8.57 36.77
C LEU A 5 39.47 7.72 35.66
N ALA A 6 38.45 6.96 36.03
CA ALA A 6 37.61 6.26 35.07
C ALA A 6 36.63 7.27 34.42
N LEU A 7 36.80 7.52 33.13
CA LEU A 7 35.90 8.35 32.33
C LEU A 7 34.65 7.49 31.95
N PRO A 8 33.43 7.89 32.30
CA PRO A 8 32.26 7.15 31.87
C PRO A 8 32.03 7.38 30.36
N PHE A 9 32.10 6.32 29.58
CA PHE A 9 31.68 6.31 28.19
C PHE A 9 30.15 6.43 28.13
N LEU A 10 29.65 7.61 27.78
CA LEU A 10 28.23 7.85 27.54
C LEU A 10 27.89 7.25 26.15
N LEU A 11 27.33 6.05 26.10
CA LEU A 11 26.78 5.47 24.89
C LEU A 11 25.51 6.28 24.51
N ALA A 12 25.65 7.21 23.60
CA ALA A 12 24.51 7.84 22.94
C ALA A 12 23.84 6.78 22.04
N ALA A 13 22.70 6.25 22.49
CA ALA A 13 21.85 5.39 21.67
C ALA A 13 21.28 6.24 20.52
N LEU A 14 21.86 6.12 19.32
CA LEU A 14 21.26 6.63 18.09
C LEU A 14 19.97 5.84 17.82
N SER A 15 18.84 6.38 18.24
CA SER A 15 17.51 5.91 17.80
C SER A 15 17.37 6.22 16.31
N LEU A 16 17.64 5.22 15.46
CA LEU A 16 17.32 5.30 14.04
C LEU A 16 15.81 5.46 13.93
N PRO A 17 15.29 6.47 13.18
CA PRO A 17 13.87 6.57 12.93
C PRO A 17 13.43 5.29 12.21
N ALA A 18 12.49 4.55 12.80
CA ALA A 18 11.83 3.46 12.12
C ALA A 18 11.25 4.02 10.83
N LEU A 19 11.69 3.50 9.67
CA LEU A 19 11.14 3.89 8.37
C LEU A 19 9.65 3.58 8.41
N ALA A 20 8.84 4.61 8.57
CA ALA A 20 7.40 4.52 8.54
C ALA A 20 6.98 3.90 7.19
N ASP A 21 5.90 3.10 7.19
CA ASP A 21 5.30 2.56 5.97
C ASP A 21 4.63 3.71 5.19
N SER A 22 5.45 4.57 4.60
CA SER A 22 5.03 5.65 3.71
C SER A 22 5.47 5.36 2.28
N TYR A 23 4.61 5.72 1.35
CA TYR A 23 4.84 5.57 -0.07
C TYR A 23 5.02 6.95 -0.70
N SER A 24 6.06 7.11 -1.50
CA SER A 24 6.15 8.26 -2.38
C SER A 24 5.09 8.12 -3.47
N LEU A 25 4.21 9.11 -3.60
CA LEU A 25 3.18 9.15 -4.62
C LEU A 25 3.67 10.06 -5.76
N PRO A 26 4.25 9.50 -6.83
CA PRO A 26 4.62 10.30 -7.99
C PRO A 26 3.33 10.83 -8.62
N LYS A 27 3.31 12.13 -8.96
CA LYS A 27 2.14 12.76 -9.54
C LYS A 27 1.85 12.23 -10.94
N ASN A 28 0.60 11.86 -11.19
CA ASN A 28 0.07 11.54 -12.50
C ASN A 28 -1.40 11.94 -12.54
N VAL A 29 -1.70 13.01 -13.23
CA VAL A 29 -3.04 13.60 -13.28
C VAL A 29 -4.07 12.60 -13.79
N ALA A 30 -3.77 11.87 -14.87
CA ALA A 30 -4.70 10.89 -15.43
C ALA A 30 -4.99 9.74 -14.44
N PHE A 31 -3.98 9.24 -13.73
CA PHE A 31 -4.15 8.22 -12.70
C PHE A 31 -4.99 8.73 -11.53
N GLU A 32 -4.73 9.96 -11.07
CA GLU A 32 -5.50 10.57 -9.99
C GLU A 32 -6.96 10.77 -10.40
N GLU A 33 -7.24 11.40 -11.54
CA GLU A 33 -8.60 11.66 -12.03
C GLU A 33 -9.42 10.38 -12.19
N GLU A 34 -8.86 9.37 -12.87
CA GLU A 34 -9.62 8.15 -13.18
C GLU A 34 -9.79 7.23 -11.96
N CYS A 35 -8.74 7.07 -11.14
CA CYS A 35 -8.77 6.08 -10.06
C CYS A 35 -9.37 6.60 -8.76
N THR A 36 -9.44 7.93 -8.53
CA THR A 36 -10.03 8.49 -7.29
C THR A 36 -11.53 8.70 -7.36
N SER A 37 -12.15 8.46 -8.48
CA SER A 37 -13.61 8.62 -8.64
C SER A 37 -14.44 7.68 -7.75
N CYS A 38 -13.89 6.52 -7.38
CA CYS A 38 -14.58 5.51 -6.58
C CYS A 38 -13.89 5.16 -5.26
N HIS A 39 -12.55 5.22 -5.22
CA HIS A 39 -11.74 4.93 -4.03
C HIS A 39 -10.44 5.74 -4.06
N ILE A 40 -9.66 5.72 -2.99
CA ILE A 40 -8.34 6.36 -3.01
C ILE A 40 -7.45 5.77 -4.11
N ALA A 41 -6.61 6.59 -4.73
CA ALA A 41 -5.56 6.10 -5.61
C ALA A 41 -4.54 5.31 -4.79
N TYR A 42 -4.52 3.99 -4.96
CA TYR A 42 -3.56 3.16 -4.24
C TYR A 42 -2.13 3.40 -4.73
N PRO A 43 -1.15 3.47 -3.83
CA PRO A 43 0.25 3.59 -4.22
C PRO A 43 0.67 2.51 -5.22
N PRO A 44 1.27 2.87 -6.35
CA PRO A 44 1.73 1.88 -7.35
C PRO A 44 2.65 0.80 -6.77
N GLN A 45 3.40 1.14 -5.71
CA GLN A 45 4.31 0.23 -5.03
C GLN A 45 3.62 -0.93 -4.29
N MET A 46 2.30 -0.92 -4.15
CA MET A 46 1.55 -1.96 -3.44
C MET A 46 1.37 -3.25 -4.26
N LEU A 47 1.48 -3.17 -5.58
CA LEU A 47 1.48 -4.33 -6.48
C LEU A 47 2.71 -4.31 -7.39
N ASP A 48 3.02 -5.44 -8.02
CA ASP A 48 4.07 -5.50 -9.04
C ASP A 48 3.54 -5.03 -10.41
N ALA A 49 4.46 -4.86 -11.36
CA ALA A 49 4.13 -4.37 -12.69
C ALA A 49 3.19 -5.32 -13.45
N ARG A 50 3.37 -6.64 -13.26
CA ARG A 50 2.52 -7.66 -13.91
C ARG A 50 1.09 -7.61 -13.39
N SER A 51 0.92 -7.44 -12.09
CA SER A 51 -0.39 -7.29 -11.44
C SER A 51 -1.10 -6.03 -11.94
N TRP A 52 -0.41 -4.90 -12.00
CA TRP A 52 -0.97 -3.67 -12.56
C TRP A 52 -1.36 -3.81 -14.03
N GLN A 53 -0.53 -4.46 -14.83
CA GLN A 53 -0.86 -4.67 -16.25
C GLN A 53 -2.11 -5.52 -16.43
N HIS A 54 -2.26 -6.60 -15.65
CA HIS A 54 -3.48 -7.40 -15.67
C HIS A 54 -4.70 -6.59 -15.20
N MET A 55 -4.55 -5.78 -14.17
CA MET A 55 -5.60 -4.87 -13.69
C MET A 55 -6.06 -3.92 -14.81
N MET A 56 -5.12 -3.25 -15.46
CA MET A 56 -5.41 -2.27 -16.52
C MET A 56 -6.01 -2.90 -17.78
N ASN A 57 -5.72 -4.17 -18.04
CA ASN A 57 -6.33 -4.93 -19.14
C ASN A 57 -7.74 -5.44 -18.80
N GLY A 58 -8.10 -5.49 -17.53
CA GLY A 58 -9.37 -6.02 -17.03
C GLY A 58 -10.35 -4.97 -16.51
N LEU A 59 -10.19 -3.69 -16.83
CA LEU A 59 -11.02 -2.61 -16.27
C LEU A 59 -12.52 -2.75 -16.57
N ALA A 60 -12.90 -3.38 -17.68
CA ALA A 60 -14.31 -3.66 -17.98
C ALA A 60 -15.00 -4.59 -16.95
N ASN A 61 -14.20 -5.29 -16.13
CA ASN A 61 -14.69 -6.06 -15.00
C ASN A 61 -13.78 -5.87 -13.78
N HIS A 62 -13.70 -4.64 -13.32
CA HIS A 62 -12.92 -4.25 -12.14
C HIS A 62 -13.66 -4.69 -10.87
N PHE A 63 -13.43 -5.94 -10.48
CA PHE A 63 -14.06 -6.58 -9.32
C PHE A 63 -15.61 -6.50 -9.31
N GLY A 64 -16.23 -6.64 -10.50
CA GLY A 64 -17.67 -6.61 -10.67
C GLY A 64 -18.22 -5.23 -11.08
N THR A 65 -17.37 -4.23 -11.27
CA THR A 65 -17.76 -2.90 -11.76
C THR A 65 -17.05 -2.62 -13.08
N ASP A 66 -17.73 -2.00 -14.03
CA ASP A 66 -17.10 -1.47 -15.24
C ASP A 66 -16.39 -0.15 -14.90
N ALA A 67 -15.06 -0.18 -14.94
CA ALA A 67 -14.17 0.95 -14.75
C ALA A 67 -13.42 1.29 -16.06
N SER A 68 -14.00 0.99 -17.20
CA SER A 68 -13.40 1.25 -18.50
C SER A 68 -13.14 2.74 -18.70
N ILE A 69 -12.00 3.04 -19.28
CA ILE A 69 -11.56 4.39 -19.67
C ILE A 69 -11.07 4.34 -21.13
N ASP A 70 -10.85 5.50 -21.74
CA ASP A 70 -10.32 5.52 -23.10
C ASP A 70 -8.91 4.89 -23.20
N ASP A 71 -8.62 4.29 -24.36
CA ASP A 71 -7.38 3.53 -24.57
C ASP A 71 -6.10 4.34 -24.38
N ARG A 72 -6.12 5.62 -24.71
CA ARG A 72 -4.94 6.49 -24.55
C ARG A 72 -4.64 6.71 -23.07
N ARG A 73 -5.66 7.02 -22.27
CA ARG A 73 -5.52 7.18 -20.82
C ARG A 73 -5.14 5.84 -20.16
N ARG A 74 -5.79 4.75 -20.56
CA ARG A 74 -5.49 3.40 -20.07
C ARG A 74 -4.02 3.04 -20.28
N THR A 75 -3.48 3.26 -21.48
CA THR A 75 -2.08 2.99 -21.80
C THR A 75 -1.14 3.86 -20.97
N ALA A 76 -1.40 5.16 -20.88
CA ALA A 76 -0.56 6.08 -20.11
C ALA A 76 -0.54 5.74 -18.62
N ILE A 77 -1.69 5.36 -18.04
CA ILE A 77 -1.79 4.92 -16.64
C ILE A 77 -1.11 3.58 -16.43
N ALA A 78 -1.28 2.61 -17.35
CA ALA A 78 -0.61 1.31 -17.27
C ALA A 78 0.92 1.46 -17.24
N ASP A 79 1.47 2.30 -18.11
CA ASP A 79 2.89 2.62 -18.15
C ASP A 79 3.38 3.31 -16.86
N PHE A 80 2.60 4.26 -16.35
CA PHE A 80 2.90 4.92 -15.08
C PHE A 80 2.94 3.93 -13.92
N LEU A 81 1.93 3.07 -13.80
CA LEU A 81 1.84 2.05 -12.75
C LEU A 81 3.00 1.05 -12.85
N ALA A 82 3.33 0.57 -14.05
CA ALA A 82 4.44 -0.34 -14.27
C ALA A 82 5.79 0.25 -13.84
N ARG A 83 6.06 1.50 -14.21
CA ARG A 83 7.33 2.19 -13.84
C ARG A 83 7.46 2.46 -12.35
N ASN A 84 6.35 2.64 -11.65
CA ASN A 84 6.32 2.98 -10.22
C ASN A 84 5.88 1.82 -9.33
N SER A 85 5.74 0.62 -9.89
CA SER A 85 5.28 -0.58 -9.22
C SER A 85 6.23 -1.05 -8.10
N GLY A 86 5.70 -1.85 -7.19
CA GLY A 86 6.48 -2.50 -6.14
C GLY A 86 7.40 -3.59 -6.68
N GLY A 87 8.48 -3.82 -5.96
CA GLY A 87 9.41 -4.91 -6.21
C GLY A 87 9.35 -5.96 -5.09
N ARG A 88 10.54 -6.49 -4.70
CA ARG A 88 10.67 -7.53 -3.65
C ARG A 88 9.97 -7.22 -2.33
N LYS A 89 9.76 -5.94 -1.97
CA LYS A 89 9.08 -5.53 -0.73
C LYS A 89 7.58 -5.85 -0.72
N THR A 90 6.96 -6.02 -1.89
CA THR A 90 5.54 -6.42 -2.01
C THR A 90 5.32 -7.85 -1.52
N GLY A 91 6.36 -8.68 -1.54
CA GLY A 91 6.30 -10.09 -1.20
C GLY A 91 5.70 -10.93 -2.33
N ARG A 92 4.95 -11.98 -1.99
CA ARG A 92 4.27 -12.83 -2.96
C ARG A 92 3.22 -12.02 -3.73
N THR A 93 3.33 -12.01 -5.05
CA THR A 93 2.46 -11.27 -5.99
C THR A 93 1.72 -12.17 -6.96
N VAL A 94 1.85 -13.50 -6.77
CA VAL A 94 1.13 -14.51 -7.53
C VAL A 94 0.37 -15.45 -6.61
N ASP A 95 -0.74 -16.00 -7.11
CA ASP A 95 -1.49 -17.05 -6.44
C ASP A 95 -0.77 -18.42 -6.52
N ALA A 96 -1.40 -19.47 -5.99
CA ALA A 96 -0.86 -20.83 -6.02
C ALA A 96 -0.73 -21.41 -7.45
N LYS A 97 -1.42 -20.84 -8.43
CA LYS A 97 -1.39 -21.23 -9.84
C LYS A 97 -0.42 -20.39 -10.68
N GLY A 98 0.25 -19.40 -10.05
CA GLY A 98 1.17 -18.49 -10.74
C GLY A 98 0.49 -17.29 -11.41
N ASN A 99 -0.81 -17.08 -11.22
CA ASN A 99 -1.49 -15.90 -11.73
C ASN A 99 -1.16 -14.66 -10.90
N PRO A 100 -1.06 -13.47 -11.50
CA PRO A 100 -0.82 -12.24 -10.75
C PRO A 100 -1.94 -11.97 -9.75
N LEU A 101 -1.57 -11.58 -8.53
CA LEU A 101 -2.54 -11.09 -7.55
C LEU A 101 -3.01 -9.70 -7.97
N LEU A 102 -4.33 -9.52 -8.06
CA LEU A 102 -4.91 -8.23 -8.42
C LEU A 102 -5.35 -7.43 -7.19
N ARG A 103 -5.59 -8.10 -6.07
CA ARG A 103 -5.98 -7.43 -4.83
C ARG A 103 -4.78 -7.18 -3.93
N ILE A 104 -4.57 -5.93 -3.56
CA ILE A 104 -3.54 -5.54 -2.57
C ILE A 104 -3.73 -6.33 -1.26
N THR A 105 -4.99 -6.58 -0.88
CA THR A 105 -5.37 -7.31 0.34
C THR A 105 -4.98 -8.80 0.33
N GLU A 106 -4.60 -9.36 -0.82
CA GLU A 106 -4.15 -10.75 -0.97
C GLU A 106 -2.61 -10.87 -1.02
N THR A 107 -1.91 -9.75 -0.97
CA THR A 107 -0.43 -9.76 -0.95
C THR A 107 0.10 -10.22 0.39
N ALA A 108 1.24 -10.95 0.38
CA ALA A 108 1.89 -11.38 1.60
C ALA A 108 2.28 -10.22 2.54
N ARG A 109 2.52 -9.03 1.98
CA ARG A 109 2.75 -7.81 2.78
C ARG A 109 1.50 -7.41 3.55
N PHE A 110 0.34 -7.33 2.87
CA PHE A 110 -0.91 -6.97 3.51
C PHE A 110 -1.27 -7.97 4.62
N GLU A 111 -1.25 -9.27 4.31
CA GLU A 111 -1.55 -10.34 5.27
C GLU A 111 -0.68 -10.23 6.53
N ARG A 112 0.63 -10.04 6.37
CA ARG A 112 1.56 -9.91 7.50
C ARG A 112 1.29 -8.67 8.35
N LYS A 113 0.98 -7.53 7.71
CA LYS A 113 0.76 -6.26 8.42
C LYS A 113 -0.60 -6.19 9.12
N HIS A 114 -1.58 -6.97 8.68
CA HIS A 114 -2.94 -6.94 9.21
C HIS A 114 -3.33 -8.24 9.95
N ARG A 115 -2.38 -9.12 10.23
CA ARG A 115 -2.64 -10.42 10.87
C ARG A 115 -3.38 -10.33 12.21
N ASP A 116 -3.24 -9.21 12.93
CA ASP A 116 -3.85 -8.97 14.22
C ASP A 116 -5.24 -8.31 14.12
N VAL A 117 -5.69 -7.98 12.90
CA VAL A 117 -7.02 -7.40 12.65
C VAL A 117 -8.04 -8.53 12.47
N THR A 118 -8.97 -8.63 13.40
CA THR A 118 -9.94 -9.74 13.43
C THR A 118 -10.97 -9.66 12.30
N ALA A 119 -11.57 -10.80 11.93
CA ALA A 119 -12.66 -10.85 10.97
C ALA A 119 -13.88 -10.03 11.41
N ALA A 120 -14.14 -9.91 12.72
CA ALA A 120 -15.20 -9.07 13.26
C ALA A 120 -14.92 -7.59 13.04
N THR A 121 -13.65 -7.17 13.15
CA THR A 121 -13.23 -5.80 12.86
C THR A 121 -13.46 -5.45 11.40
N TRP A 122 -13.09 -6.33 10.46
CA TRP A 122 -13.32 -6.09 9.03
C TRP A 122 -14.79 -5.93 8.64
N LYS A 123 -15.70 -6.56 9.39
CA LYS A 123 -17.17 -6.52 9.15
C LYS A 123 -17.87 -5.29 9.73
N ARG A 124 -17.16 -4.44 10.48
CA ARG A 124 -17.77 -3.21 11.04
C ARG A 124 -18.32 -2.32 9.94
N ALA A 125 -19.49 -1.73 10.15
CA ALA A 125 -20.12 -0.82 9.19
C ALA A 125 -19.26 0.41 8.86
N SER A 126 -18.40 0.83 9.79
CA SER A 126 -17.42 1.90 9.63
C SER A 126 -16.22 1.52 8.75
N ILE A 127 -15.95 0.22 8.55
CA ILE A 127 -14.81 -0.29 7.76
C ILE A 127 -15.30 -0.90 6.45
N LYS A 128 -16.31 -1.75 6.49
CA LYS A 128 -16.96 -2.45 5.36
C LYS A 128 -16.10 -3.50 4.67
N SER A 129 -14.83 -3.21 4.41
CA SER A 129 -13.96 -4.07 3.60
C SER A 129 -12.48 -3.87 3.95
N PRO A 130 -11.64 -4.91 3.88
CA PRO A 130 -10.18 -4.77 3.96
C PRO A 130 -9.58 -3.84 2.89
N ALA A 131 -10.28 -3.60 1.78
CA ALA A 131 -9.84 -2.68 0.74
C ALA A 131 -10.09 -1.20 1.08
N ASN A 132 -10.89 -0.91 2.11
CA ASN A 132 -11.12 0.46 2.57
C ASN A 132 -9.99 0.93 3.50
N CYS A 133 -8.82 1.16 2.93
CA CYS A 133 -7.62 1.56 3.67
C CYS A 133 -7.82 2.85 4.47
N ALA A 134 -8.56 3.80 3.91
CA ALA A 134 -8.82 5.11 4.53
C ALA A 134 -9.66 5.00 5.82
N ALA A 135 -10.38 3.90 6.03
CA ALA A 135 -11.12 3.69 7.28
C ALA A 135 -10.22 3.64 8.51
N CYS A 136 -8.99 3.13 8.37
CA CYS A 136 -8.02 3.02 9.45
C CYS A 136 -6.79 3.91 9.24
N HIS A 137 -6.36 4.11 7.99
CA HIS A 137 -5.22 4.94 7.61
C HIS A 137 -5.71 6.30 7.14
N ALA A 138 -5.95 7.22 8.06
CA ALA A 138 -6.52 8.54 7.77
C ALA A 138 -5.70 9.37 6.75
N GLN A 139 -4.41 9.09 6.62
CA GLN A 139 -3.50 9.75 5.69
C GLN A 139 -3.15 8.89 4.46
N ALA A 140 -3.95 7.83 4.17
CA ALA A 140 -3.70 6.92 3.05
C ALA A 140 -3.65 7.64 1.69
N ALA A 141 -4.50 8.65 1.49
CA ALA A 141 -4.50 9.46 0.28
C ALA A 141 -3.21 10.27 0.09
N ALA A 142 -2.48 10.58 1.17
CA ALA A 142 -1.17 11.20 1.15
C ALA A 142 -0.01 10.17 1.13
N GLY A 143 -0.32 8.87 1.04
CA GLY A 143 0.67 7.80 1.03
C GLY A 143 1.21 7.40 2.41
N ASP A 144 0.66 7.94 3.50
CA ASP A 144 1.07 7.55 4.85
C ASP A 144 0.23 6.38 5.37
N TYR A 145 0.91 5.23 5.51
CA TYR A 145 0.38 3.99 6.08
C TYR A 145 1.14 3.60 7.36
N SER A 146 1.79 4.58 8.00
CA SER A 146 2.54 4.34 9.22
C SER A 146 1.64 3.93 10.38
N GLU A 147 2.17 3.09 11.27
CA GLU A 147 1.45 2.64 12.46
C GLU A 147 1.05 3.79 13.39
N ARG A 148 1.78 4.92 13.33
CA ARG A 148 1.50 6.13 14.14
C ARG A 148 0.24 6.86 13.74
N SER A 149 -0.20 6.72 12.48
CA SER A 149 -1.39 7.39 11.93
C SER A 149 -2.62 6.47 11.86
N ILE A 150 -2.54 5.26 12.43
CA ILE A 150 -3.66 4.30 12.42
C ILE A 150 -4.68 4.68 13.49
N SER A 151 -5.95 4.66 13.09
CA SER A 151 -7.11 4.77 13.98
C SER A 151 -8.17 3.75 13.55
N ILE A 152 -8.33 2.68 14.32
CA ILE A 152 -9.32 1.64 14.01
C ILE A 152 -10.70 2.09 14.54
N PRO A 153 -11.69 2.39 13.68
CA PRO A 153 -12.99 2.86 14.11
C PRO A 153 -13.76 1.75 14.84
N LYS A 154 -14.57 2.16 15.83
CA LYS A 154 -15.42 1.26 16.62
C LYS A 154 -16.63 0.78 15.83
#